data_ead8ad676d860305be9b2978ed254c44
#
_entry.id   ead8ad676d860305be9b2978ed254c44
#
_cell.length_a   1.000
_cell.length_b   1.000
_cell.length_c   1.000
_cell.angle_alpha   90.00
_cell.angle_beta   90.00
_cell.angle_gamma   90.00
#
_symmetry.space_group_name_H-M   'P 1'
#
loop_
_entity.id
_entity.type
_entity.pdbx_description
1 polymer ?
#
loop_
_entity_poly.entity_id
_entity_poly.type
_entity_poly.pdbx_seq_one_letter_code
_entity_poly.pdbx_strand_id
1 'polypeptide(L)'
;VRVAGPTMTAPVERALELGAGERERSTSVTITERPADPASTLRRAVVVSISPDSQPVDDARATVLAPTDRLRVAVVDRRSFDAASALDRLPAGDWVARALAPGEPATIDVTQVDPVALDARTAAVSDAIVIAEPQLLNVGQWTMLASFVARGGMVAVLPAAGERVQAWTGQLASTFGIPWKMGIEARERAEPTALAGEQPGSSYLAALSGELPQLAPAVDVFRSFDVDASVDPGAVQLTLQDGTAFLLSWRPADA
;
A
#
# COMPACT_ATOMS: atom_id res chain seq x y z
N VAL A 1 -16.82 21.08 2.94
CA VAL A 1 -16.95 19.80 3.62
C VAL A 1 -16.57 19.95 5.07
N ARG A 2 -17.39 19.46 5.96
CA ARG A 2 -17.14 19.43 7.39
C ARG A 2 -17.17 17.98 7.87
N VAL A 3 -16.17 17.60 8.65
CA VAL A 3 -16.09 16.28 9.28
C VAL A 3 -16.14 16.46 10.79
N ALA A 4 -17.07 15.80 11.44
CA ALA A 4 -17.27 15.88 12.87
C ALA A 4 -17.61 14.50 13.47
N GLY A 5 -17.22 14.28 14.71
CA GLY A 5 -17.55 13.07 15.46
C GLY A 5 -17.45 13.29 16.97
N PRO A 6 -18.13 12.48 17.79
CA PRO A 6 -18.18 12.68 19.23
C PRO A 6 -16.83 12.49 19.92
N THR A 7 -15.90 11.77 19.28
CA THR A 7 -14.56 11.49 19.81
C THR A 7 -13.49 12.43 19.24
N MET A 8 -13.83 13.26 18.27
CA MET A 8 -12.89 14.22 17.70
C MET A 8 -12.57 15.35 18.68
N THR A 9 -11.33 15.84 18.66
CA THR A 9 -10.92 17.00 19.46
C THR A 9 -11.59 18.29 18.97
N ALA A 10 -11.77 18.41 17.66
CA ALA A 10 -12.48 19.49 16.99
C ALA A 10 -13.01 19.01 15.63
N PRO A 11 -14.09 19.60 15.10
CA PRO A 11 -14.49 19.39 13.71
C PRO A 11 -13.41 19.89 12.76
N VAL A 12 -13.22 19.17 11.64
CA VAL A 12 -12.33 19.59 10.56
C VAL A 12 -13.17 20.12 9.41
N GLU A 13 -12.89 21.32 8.96
CA GLU A 13 -13.57 21.94 7.82
C GLU A 13 -12.60 22.15 6.67
N ARG A 14 -13.03 21.83 5.46
CA ARG A 14 -12.26 22.04 4.24
C ARG A 14 -13.15 22.59 3.12
N ALA A 15 -12.73 23.70 2.54
CA ALA A 15 -13.37 24.19 1.34
C ALA A 15 -13.04 23.27 0.16
N LEU A 16 -14.06 22.90 -0.60
CA LEU A 16 -13.95 22.18 -1.86
C LEU A 16 -14.75 22.95 -2.89
N GLU A 17 -14.09 23.36 -3.97
CA GLU A 17 -14.72 24.00 -5.09
C GLU A 17 -14.66 23.04 -6.28
N LEU A 18 -15.82 22.72 -6.85
CA LEU A 18 -15.93 22.00 -8.11
C LEU A 18 -15.73 22.98 -9.24
N GLY A 19 -14.77 22.70 -10.13
CA GLY A 19 -14.58 23.46 -11.35
C GLY A 19 -15.77 23.29 -12.32
N ALA A 20 -15.94 24.24 -13.23
CA ALA A 20 -16.99 24.15 -14.25
C ALA A 20 -16.83 22.87 -15.09
N GLY A 21 -17.83 22.00 -15.07
CA GLY A 21 -17.83 20.71 -15.76
C GLY A 21 -17.22 19.54 -14.97
N GLU A 22 -16.65 19.78 -13.80
CA GLU A 22 -16.17 18.75 -12.88
C GLU A 22 -17.38 18.08 -12.19
N ARG A 23 -17.43 16.74 -12.21
CA ARG A 23 -18.54 15.97 -11.60
C ARG A 23 -18.20 15.39 -10.24
N GLU A 24 -16.91 15.29 -9.95
CA GLU A 24 -16.39 14.65 -8.75
C GLU A 24 -15.07 15.29 -8.32
N ARG A 25 -14.88 15.47 -7.03
CA ARG A 25 -13.62 15.88 -6.43
C ARG A 25 -13.41 15.16 -5.11
N SER A 26 -12.25 14.52 -4.96
CA SER A 26 -11.86 13.83 -3.74
C SER A 26 -10.93 14.69 -2.89
N THR A 27 -11.04 14.57 -1.57
CA THR A 27 -10.11 15.17 -0.62
C THR A 27 -9.86 14.24 0.55
N SER A 28 -8.65 14.32 1.12
CA SER A 28 -8.30 13.59 2.34
C SER A 28 -8.40 14.53 3.54
N VAL A 29 -8.95 14.03 4.64
CA VAL A 29 -9.07 14.76 5.90
C VAL A 29 -8.42 13.93 7.00
N THR A 30 -7.41 14.51 7.67
CA THR A 30 -6.81 13.90 8.87
C THR A 30 -7.67 14.23 10.08
N ILE A 31 -8.11 13.20 10.80
CA ILE A 31 -8.93 13.33 12.00
C ILE A 31 -8.03 13.12 13.22
N THR A 32 -8.02 14.10 14.13
CA THR A 32 -7.36 13.95 15.42
C THR A 32 -8.42 13.59 16.47
N GLU A 33 -8.28 12.41 17.05
CA GLU A 33 -9.17 11.94 18.10
C GLU A 33 -8.59 12.22 19.49
N ARG A 34 -9.48 12.33 20.46
CA ARG A 34 -9.07 12.31 21.85
C ARG A 34 -8.53 10.93 22.21
N PRO A 35 -7.52 10.84 23.09
CA PRO A 35 -7.06 9.56 23.60
C PRO A 35 -8.27 8.75 24.09
N ALA A 36 -8.43 7.57 23.57
CA ALA A 36 -9.52 6.69 23.99
C ALA A 36 -9.14 6.01 25.31
N ASP A 37 -10.16 5.74 26.12
CA ASP A 37 -10.03 4.76 27.18
C ASP A 37 -9.67 3.40 26.54
N PRO A 38 -8.54 2.78 26.91
CA PRO A 38 -8.10 1.50 26.35
C PRO A 38 -9.12 0.36 26.57
N ALA A 39 -10.07 0.54 27.46
CA ALA A 39 -11.18 -0.39 27.68
C ALA A 39 -12.37 -0.17 26.71
N SER A 40 -12.36 0.89 25.92
CA SER A 40 -13.48 1.24 25.04
C SER A 40 -13.35 0.57 23.69
N THR A 41 -14.16 -0.44 23.43
CA THR A 41 -14.35 -1.07 22.11
C THR A 41 -15.38 -0.31 21.25
N LEU A 42 -15.69 0.93 21.60
CA LEU A 42 -16.74 1.70 20.95
C LEU A 42 -16.35 2.07 19.51
N ARG A 43 -17.20 1.64 18.59
CA ARG A 43 -17.17 2.12 17.19
C ARG A 43 -17.41 3.62 17.20
N ARG A 44 -16.59 4.36 16.47
CA ARG A 44 -16.63 5.81 16.45
C ARG A 44 -17.40 6.29 15.23
N ALA A 45 -18.53 6.91 15.43
CA ALA A 45 -19.30 7.51 14.35
C ALA A 45 -18.63 8.82 13.91
N VAL A 46 -18.42 8.97 12.61
CA VAL A 46 -17.98 10.19 11.99
C VAL A 46 -19.04 10.63 11.00
N VAL A 47 -19.42 11.89 11.06
CA VAL A 47 -20.37 12.50 10.14
C VAL A 47 -19.59 13.42 9.20
N VAL A 48 -19.72 13.18 7.92
CA VAL A 48 -19.23 14.07 6.86
C VAL A 48 -20.43 14.84 6.35
N SER A 49 -20.36 16.17 6.33
CA SER A 49 -21.43 17.02 5.82
C SER A 49 -20.86 18.04 4.84
N ILE A 50 -21.70 18.42 3.88
CA ILE A 50 -21.47 19.55 2.97
C ILE A 50 -22.34 20.73 3.39
N SER A 51 -22.11 21.90 2.79
CA SER A 51 -22.99 23.05 3.00
C SER A 51 -24.40 22.71 2.51
N PRO A 52 -25.45 23.06 3.26
CA PRO A 52 -26.82 22.77 2.86
C PRO A 52 -27.15 23.32 1.48
N ASP A 53 -27.82 22.49 0.69
CA ASP A 53 -28.33 22.88 -0.62
C ASP A 53 -29.86 22.63 -0.73
N SER A 54 -30.39 22.51 -1.93
CA SER A 54 -31.82 22.25 -2.16
C SER A 54 -32.26 20.80 -1.88
N GLN A 55 -31.29 19.89 -1.62
CA GLN A 55 -31.53 18.45 -1.36
C GLN A 55 -30.92 18.01 -0.03
N PRO A 56 -31.49 18.37 1.12
CA PRO A 56 -30.87 18.15 2.43
C PRO A 56 -30.67 16.67 2.80
N VAL A 57 -31.22 15.74 2.04
CA VAL A 57 -31.13 14.29 2.33
C VAL A 57 -29.72 13.74 2.06
N ASP A 58 -28.95 14.36 1.17
CA ASP A 58 -27.59 13.95 0.83
C ASP A 58 -26.49 14.87 1.36
N ASP A 59 -26.87 15.94 2.05
CA ASP A 59 -25.93 16.88 2.69
C ASP A 59 -25.04 16.26 3.77
N ALA A 60 -25.41 15.09 4.30
CA ALA A 60 -24.64 14.44 5.34
C ALA A 60 -24.58 12.92 5.18
N ARG A 61 -23.42 12.36 5.43
CA ARG A 61 -23.17 10.92 5.49
C ARG A 61 -22.49 10.56 6.80
N ALA A 62 -23.00 9.54 7.47
CA ALA A 62 -22.39 8.99 8.65
C ALA A 62 -21.64 7.70 8.29
N THR A 63 -20.44 7.55 8.82
CA THR A 63 -19.68 6.31 8.77
C THR A 63 -19.19 5.94 10.16
N VAL A 64 -18.88 4.68 10.36
CA VAL A 64 -18.34 4.19 11.62
C VAL A 64 -16.89 3.80 11.38
N LEU A 65 -15.98 4.51 12.03
CA LEU A 65 -14.58 4.13 12.07
C LEU A 65 -14.39 3.08 13.17
N ALA A 66 -13.87 1.94 12.82
CA ALA A 66 -13.33 1.00 13.79
C ALA A 66 -11.83 1.35 13.94
N PRO A 67 -11.40 2.01 15.03
CA PRO A 67 -9.99 2.28 15.23
C PRO A 67 -9.27 0.94 15.34
N THR A 68 -8.29 0.75 14.51
CA THR A 68 -7.36 -0.36 14.64
C THR A 68 -6.18 0.17 15.45
N ASP A 69 -5.99 -0.33 16.66
CA ASP A 69 -4.88 0.11 17.52
C ASP A 69 -3.52 -0.19 16.87
N ARG A 70 -3.49 -1.20 16.00
CA ARG A 70 -2.30 -1.61 15.24
C ARG A 70 -2.69 -2.05 13.84
N LEU A 71 -1.91 -1.64 12.85
CA LEU A 71 -2.05 -2.15 11.49
C LEU A 71 -1.49 -3.58 11.45
N ARG A 72 -2.29 -4.54 11.02
CA ARG A 72 -1.89 -5.96 10.93
C ARG A 72 -1.39 -6.26 9.54
N VAL A 73 -0.10 -6.58 9.44
CA VAL A 73 0.56 -6.86 8.17
C VAL A 73 1.04 -8.30 8.15
N ALA A 74 0.56 -9.07 7.18
CA ALA A 74 1.12 -10.39 6.89
C ALA A 74 2.24 -10.25 5.87
N VAL A 75 3.44 -10.75 6.19
CA VAL A 75 4.57 -10.82 5.26
C VAL A 75 4.72 -12.26 4.81
N VAL A 76 4.45 -12.50 3.52
CA VAL A 76 4.49 -13.84 2.92
C VAL A 76 5.87 -14.07 2.32
N ASP A 77 6.63 -14.91 3.00
CA ASP A 77 7.99 -15.27 2.62
C ASP A 77 8.32 -16.69 3.10
N ARG A 78 9.24 -17.34 2.43
CA ARG A 78 9.74 -18.64 2.87
C ARG A 78 10.56 -18.46 4.14
N ARG A 79 10.18 -19.12 5.21
CA ARG A 79 10.97 -19.07 6.44
C ARG A 79 12.35 -19.68 6.20
N SER A 80 13.38 -18.88 6.38
CA SER A 80 14.73 -19.40 6.51
C SER A 80 14.89 -20.03 7.88
N PHE A 81 15.23 -21.32 7.92
CA PHE A 81 15.53 -22.01 9.18
C PHE A 81 16.96 -21.72 9.70
N ASP A 82 17.77 -21.02 8.90
CA ASP A 82 19.10 -20.59 9.29
C ASP A 82 19.05 -19.32 10.12
N ALA A 83 18.83 -19.49 11.42
CA ALA A 83 18.70 -18.39 12.40
C ALA A 83 19.98 -17.54 12.60
N ALA A 84 21.04 -17.79 11.85
CA ALA A 84 22.33 -17.10 11.95
C ALA A 84 22.71 -16.34 10.69
N SER A 85 21.73 -15.94 9.88
CA SER A 85 22.02 -15.17 8.66
C SER A 85 22.59 -13.81 9.02
N ALA A 86 23.78 -13.50 8.53
CA ALA A 86 24.35 -12.17 8.57
C ALA A 86 23.36 -11.19 7.89
N LEU A 87 23.34 -9.93 8.31
CA LEU A 87 22.38 -8.94 7.83
C LEU A 87 22.34 -8.82 6.29
N ASP A 88 23.47 -9.03 5.64
CA ASP A 88 23.63 -9.04 4.18
C ASP A 88 22.96 -10.20 3.45
N ARG A 89 22.47 -11.21 4.19
CA ARG A 89 21.84 -12.44 3.65
C ARG A 89 20.39 -12.63 4.09
N LEU A 90 19.79 -11.63 4.68
CA LEU A 90 18.40 -11.73 5.10
C LEU A 90 17.47 -11.83 3.87
N PRO A 91 16.47 -12.75 3.89
CA PRO A 91 15.39 -12.77 2.91
C PRO A 91 14.66 -11.44 2.83
N ALA A 92 14.04 -11.17 1.69
CA ALA A 92 13.29 -9.92 1.47
C ALA A 92 12.17 -9.71 2.50
N GLY A 93 11.48 -10.78 2.88
CA GLY A 93 10.43 -10.71 3.90
C GLY A 93 10.95 -10.36 5.29
N ASP A 94 12.15 -10.81 5.66
CA ASP A 94 12.77 -10.44 6.94
C ASP A 94 13.16 -8.95 6.97
N TRP A 95 13.64 -8.41 5.85
CA TRP A 95 13.90 -6.98 5.72
C TRP A 95 12.61 -6.16 5.86
N VAL A 96 11.54 -6.58 5.18
CA VAL A 96 10.22 -5.94 5.27
C VAL A 96 9.70 -5.99 6.71
N ALA A 97 9.75 -7.14 7.35
CA ALA A 97 9.28 -7.30 8.72
C ALA A 97 10.03 -6.37 9.70
N ARG A 98 11.35 -6.25 9.57
CA ARG A 98 12.16 -5.33 10.38
C ARG A 98 11.87 -3.87 10.09
N ALA A 99 11.67 -3.51 8.81
CA ALA A 99 11.35 -2.15 8.42
C ALA A 99 9.97 -1.70 8.94
N LEU A 100 9.00 -2.62 8.97
CA LEU A 100 7.64 -2.33 9.46
C LEU A 100 7.55 -2.29 10.98
N ALA A 101 8.39 -3.04 11.69
CA ALA A 101 8.41 -3.09 13.16
C ALA A 101 9.83 -2.85 13.69
N PRO A 102 10.39 -1.62 13.56
CA PRO A 102 11.77 -1.32 13.91
C PRO A 102 12.03 -1.29 15.43
N GLY A 103 11.00 -1.32 16.26
CA GLY A 103 11.14 -1.27 17.72
C GLY A 103 9.80 -1.30 18.45
N GLU A 104 9.86 -1.23 19.79
CA GLU A 104 8.66 -1.13 20.63
C GLU A 104 8.48 0.29 21.18
N PRO A 105 7.21 0.77 21.32
CA PRO A 105 5.97 0.09 20.94
C PRO A 105 5.73 0.10 19.43
N ALA A 106 5.49 -1.07 18.83
CA ALA A 106 5.19 -1.19 17.42
C ALA A 106 3.75 -0.71 17.13
N THR A 107 3.60 0.17 16.14
CA THR A 107 2.29 0.58 15.59
C THR A 107 1.78 -0.40 14.54
N ILE A 108 2.66 -1.28 14.05
CA ILE A 108 2.38 -2.30 13.07
C ILE A 108 2.62 -3.67 13.71
N ASP A 109 1.63 -4.53 13.61
CA ASP A 109 1.71 -5.94 14.04
C ASP A 109 2.05 -6.79 12.83
N VAL A 110 3.27 -7.33 12.80
CA VAL A 110 3.81 -8.08 11.66
C VAL A 110 3.76 -9.56 11.95
N THR A 111 3.08 -10.30 11.07
CA THR A 111 3.03 -11.76 11.09
C THR A 111 3.71 -12.33 9.85
N GLN A 112 4.74 -13.15 10.02
CA GLN A 112 5.36 -13.87 8.90
C GLN A 112 4.58 -15.15 8.58
N VAL A 113 4.27 -15.35 7.31
CA VAL A 113 3.46 -16.46 6.80
C VAL A 113 4.22 -17.18 5.69
N ASP A 114 4.32 -18.50 5.78
CA ASP A 114 4.86 -19.30 4.68
C ASP A 114 3.91 -19.22 3.46
N PRO A 115 4.43 -19.08 2.22
CA PRO A 115 3.59 -19.00 1.00
C PRO A 115 2.58 -20.14 0.88
N VAL A 116 2.95 -21.37 1.30
CA VAL A 116 2.04 -22.53 1.26
C VAL A 116 0.91 -22.40 2.29
N ALA A 117 1.14 -21.70 3.40
CA ALA A 117 0.17 -21.49 4.48
C ALA A 117 -0.71 -20.27 4.28
N LEU A 118 -0.49 -19.47 3.23
CA LEU A 118 -1.31 -18.31 2.93
C LEU A 118 -2.74 -18.74 2.55
N ASP A 119 -3.70 -18.40 3.38
CA ASP A 119 -5.10 -18.78 3.26
C ASP A 119 -6.08 -17.62 3.51
N ALA A 120 -7.37 -17.90 3.36
CA ALA A 120 -8.43 -16.92 3.57
C ALA A 120 -8.52 -16.43 5.04
N ARG A 121 -8.07 -17.23 6.02
CA ARG A 121 -8.03 -16.85 7.43
C ARG A 121 -6.97 -15.78 7.66
N THR A 122 -5.78 -15.97 7.09
CA THR A 122 -4.71 -14.97 7.11
C THR A 122 -5.20 -13.65 6.51
N ALA A 123 -5.85 -13.71 5.33
CA ALA A 123 -6.41 -12.52 4.68
C ALA A 123 -7.52 -11.84 5.51
N ALA A 124 -8.33 -12.61 6.25
CA ALA A 124 -9.42 -12.07 7.07
C ALA A 124 -8.94 -11.30 8.30
N VAL A 125 -7.75 -11.61 8.82
CA VAL A 125 -7.19 -10.96 10.02
C VAL A 125 -6.13 -9.91 9.70
N SER A 126 -5.77 -9.74 8.44
CA SER A 126 -4.77 -8.76 7.98
C SER A 126 -5.43 -7.52 7.39
N ASP A 127 -4.79 -6.38 7.53
CA ASP A 127 -5.14 -5.12 6.88
C ASP A 127 -4.29 -4.92 5.62
N ALA A 128 -3.07 -5.48 5.61
CA ALA A 128 -2.19 -5.52 4.46
C ALA A 128 -1.45 -6.86 4.35
N ILE A 129 -1.11 -7.26 3.14
CA ILE A 129 -0.33 -8.46 2.84
C ILE A 129 0.83 -8.08 1.93
N VAL A 130 2.06 -8.38 2.35
CA VAL A 130 3.27 -8.19 1.54
C VAL A 130 3.76 -9.53 1.03
N ILE A 131 3.85 -9.69 -0.28
CA ILE A 131 4.31 -10.92 -0.94
C ILE A 131 5.76 -10.73 -1.36
N ALA A 132 6.68 -11.41 -0.71
CA ALA A 132 8.10 -11.36 -1.02
C ALA A 132 8.56 -12.48 -2.01
N GLU A 133 7.79 -13.56 -2.12
CA GLU A 133 8.04 -14.67 -3.05
C GLU A 133 6.80 -14.98 -3.90
N PRO A 134 6.39 -14.08 -4.82
CA PRO A 134 5.17 -14.23 -5.60
C PRO A 134 5.14 -15.45 -6.52
N GLN A 135 6.31 -15.97 -6.92
CA GLN A 135 6.44 -17.18 -7.75
C GLN A 135 5.97 -18.46 -7.03
N LEU A 136 5.85 -18.45 -5.71
CA LEU A 136 5.39 -19.59 -4.93
C LEU A 136 3.87 -19.64 -4.76
N LEU A 137 3.17 -18.58 -5.15
CA LEU A 137 1.72 -18.52 -5.02
C LEU A 137 1.03 -19.28 -6.16
N ASN A 138 0.03 -20.08 -5.80
CA ASN A 138 -0.84 -20.74 -6.76
C ASN A 138 -2.00 -19.82 -7.21
N VAL A 139 -2.71 -20.23 -8.25
CA VAL A 139 -3.85 -19.49 -8.84
C VAL A 139 -4.95 -19.20 -7.81
N GLY A 140 -5.26 -20.15 -6.93
CA GLY A 140 -6.27 -19.96 -5.88
C GLY A 140 -5.90 -18.87 -4.88
N GLN A 141 -4.61 -18.79 -4.51
CA GLN A 141 -4.10 -17.75 -3.63
C GLN A 141 -4.16 -16.36 -4.29
N TRP A 142 -3.82 -16.24 -5.58
CA TRP A 142 -3.99 -15.00 -6.33
C TRP A 142 -5.45 -14.54 -6.37
N THR A 143 -6.39 -15.45 -6.62
CA THR A 143 -7.83 -15.15 -6.60
C THR A 143 -8.31 -14.69 -5.22
N MET A 144 -7.82 -15.34 -4.17
CA MET A 144 -8.10 -14.96 -2.78
C MET A 144 -7.57 -13.55 -2.46
N LEU A 145 -6.35 -13.22 -2.91
CA LEU A 145 -5.76 -11.88 -2.76
C LEU A 145 -6.55 -10.81 -3.51
N ALA A 146 -7.03 -11.10 -4.73
CA ALA A 146 -7.91 -10.17 -5.45
C ALA A 146 -9.21 -9.91 -4.68
N SER A 147 -9.81 -10.95 -4.10
CA SER A 147 -10.98 -10.81 -3.24
C SER A 147 -10.68 -10.02 -1.95
N PHE A 148 -9.48 -10.14 -1.41
CA PHE A 148 -9.01 -9.36 -0.26
C PHE A 148 -8.90 -7.87 -0.62
N VAL A 149 -8.30 -7.53 -1.77
CA VAL A 149 -8.20 -6.14 -2.26
C VAL A 149 -9.58 -5.55 -2.55
N ALA A 150 -10.49 -6.30 -3.16
CA ALA A 150 -11.87 -5.86 -3.42
C ALA A 150 -12.65 -5.52 -2.14
N ARG A 151 -12.24 -6.05 -0.97
CA ARG A 151 -12.80 -5.69 0.34
C ARG A 151 -12.05 -4.55 1.03
N GLY A 152 -11.13 -3.89 0.36
CA GLY A 152 -10.36 -2.76 0.88
C GLY A 152 -9.02 -3.13 1.53
N GLY A 153 -8.57 -4.38 1.42
CA GLY A 153 -7.24 -4.79 1.84
C GLY A 153 -6.15 -4.30 0.90
N MET A 154 -4.93 -4.15 1.39
CA MET A 154 -3.77 -3.75 0.59
C MET A 154 -2.86 -4.94 0.31
N VAL A 155 -2.44 -5.12 -0.94
CA VAL A 155 -1.43 -6.11 -1.33
C VAL A 155 -0.22 -5.39 -1.91
N ALA A 156 0.97 -5.65 -1.36
CA ALA A 156 2.24 -5.24 -1.93
C ALA A 156 2.97 -6.48 -2.46
N VAL A 157 3.48 -6.41 -3.68
CA VAL A 157 4.22 -7.52 -4.30
C VAL A 157 5.64 -7.06 -4.58
N LEU A 158 6.60 -7.77 -4.05
CA LEU A 158 8.01 -7.56 -4.31
C LEU A 158 8.47 -8.59 -5.35
N PRO A 159 9.34 -8.19 -6.29
CA PRO A 159 9.98 -9.15 -7.18
C PRO A 159 10.82 -10.15 -6.38
N ALA A 160 10.75 -11.44 -6.75
CA ALA A 160 11.54 -12.48 -6.09
C ALA A 160 13.04 -12.20 -6.22
N ALA A 161 13.72 -12.09 -5.11
CA ALA A 161 15.16 -11.95 -5.09
C ALA A 161 15.82 -13.25 -5.61
N GLY A 162 16.71 -13.14 -6.58
CA GLY A 162 17.43 -14.31 -7.13
C GLY A 162 16.77 -14.97 -8.34
N GLU A 163 15.49 -14.77 -8.58
CA GLU A 163 14.82 -15.27 -9.79
C GLU A 163 15.07 -14.33 -10.97
N ARG A 164 15.63 -14.88 -12.04
CA ARG A 164 15.83 -14.12 -13.29
C ARG A 164 14.51 -13.97 -14.05
N VAL A 165 13.71 -15.03 -14.07
CA VAL A 165 12.43 -15.07 -14.78
C VAL A 165 11.28 -14.98 -13.77
N GLN A 166 10.47 -13.96 -13.93
CA GLN A 166 9.35 -13.64 -13.01
C GLN A 166 8.02 -14.00 -13.67
N ALA A 167 7.77 -15.29 -13.81
CA ALA A 167 6.57 -15.81 -14.50
C ALA A 167 5.23 -15.42 -13.83
N TRP A 168 5.25 -15.01 -12.55
CA TRP A 168 4.09 -14.58 -11.78
C TRP A 168 3.47 -13.27 -12.29
N THR A 169 4.22 -12.44 -13.04
CA THR A 169 3.75 -11.12 -13.51
C THR A 169 2.48 -11.21 -14.36
N GLY A 170 2.40 -12.23 -15.23
CA GLY A 170 1.19 -12.47 -16.04
C GLY A 170 -0.02 -12.86 -15.20
N GLN A 171 0.17 -13.67 -14.15
CA GLN A 171 -0.89 -14.06 -13.23
C GLN A 171 -1.35 -12.86 -12.39
N LEU A 172 -0.45 -12.03 -11.90
CA LEU A 172 -0.77 -10.79 -11.20
C LEU A 172 -1.62 -9.88 -12.09
N ALA A 173 -1.14 -9.58 -13.31
CA ALA A 173 -1.83 -8.69 -14.23
C ALA A 173 -3.24 -9.18 -14.55
N SER A 174 -3.39 -10.47 -14.88
CA SER A 174 -4.70 -11.04 -15.24
C SER A 174 -5.67 -11.08 -14.05
N THR A 175 -5.17 -11.38 -12.85
CA THR A 175 -6.02 -11.54 -11.66
C THR A 175 -6.53 -10.18 -11.15
N PHE A 176 -5.70 -9.15 -11.19
CA PHE A 176 -6.06 -7.82 -10.69
C PHE A 176 -6.54 -6.86 -11.78
N GLY A 177 -6.56 -7.29 -13.04
CA GLY A 177 -6.96 -6.43 -14.16
C GLY A 177 -5.98 -5.27 -14.39
N ILE A 178 -4.69 -5.48 -14.10
CA ILE A 178 -3.65 -4.45 -14.27
C ILE A 178 -3.39 -4.25 -15.77
N PRO A 179 -3.53 -3.02 -16.29
CA PRO A 179 -3.39 -2.76 -17.72
C PRO A 179 -1.93 -2.63 -18.19
N TRP A 180 -0.98 -2.61 -17.26
CA TRP A 180 0.44 -2.42 -17.60
C TRP A 180 1.04 -3.67 -18.22
N LYS A 181 2.00 -3.45 -19.09
CA LYS A 181 2.83 -4.53 -19.60
C LYS A 181 4.04 -4.70 -18.70
N MET A 182 4.11 -5.80 -18.00
CA MET A 182 5.23 -6.15 -17.13
C MET A 182 6.14 -7.14 -17.83
N GLY A 183 7.44 -6.82 -17.87
CA GLY A 183 8.48 -7.75 -18.31
C GLY A 183 8.53 -8.98 -17.38
N ILE A 184 8.92 -10.11 -17.95
CA ILE A 184 9.12 -11.36 -17.18
C ILE A 184 10.59 -11.56 -16.79
N GLU A 185 11.51 -10.80 -17.38
CA GLU A 185 12.93 -10.91 -17.09
C GLU A 185 13.40 -9.73 -16.25
N ALA A 186 14.14 -10.04 -15.18
CA ALA A 186 14.83 -9.03 -14.41
C ALA A 186 16.06 -8.54 -15.19
N ARG A 187 16.17 -7.23 -15.36
CA ARG A 187 17.32 -6.58 -15.95
C ARG A 187 18.38 -6.33 -14.88
N GLU A 188 19.50 -6.99 -14.98
CA GLU A 188 20.67 -6.70 -14.14
C GLU A 188 21.41 -5.48 -14.69
N ARG A 189 21.88 -4.62 -13.80
CA ARG A 189 22.64 -3.43 -14.11
C ARG A 189 24.10 -3.66 -13.75
N ALA A 190 25.01 -3.31 -14.66
CA ALA A 190 26.45 -3.37 -14.39
C ALA A 190 26.85 -2.36 -13.30
N GLU A 191 26.19 -1.20 -13.28
CA GLU A 191 26.32 -0.17 -12.26
C GLU A 191 24.94 0.08 -11.63
N PRO A 192 24.87 0.29 -10.31
CA PRO A 192 23.62 0.59 -9.66
C PRO A 192 23.07 1.93 -10.15
N THR A 193 21.76 2.07 -10.13
CA THR A 193 21.09 3.35 -10.33
C THR A 193 20.33 3.71 -9.07
N ALA A 194 20.33 4.98 -8.69
CA ALA A 194 19.59 5.45 -7.55
C ALA A 194 18.13 5.77 -7.90
N LEU A 195 17.30 5.96 -6.88
CA LEU A 195 15.99 6.58 -7.06
C LEU A 195 16.18 8.02 -7.56
N ALA A 196 15.28 8.50 -8.42
CA ALA A 196 15.30 9.89 -8.87
C ALA A 196 15.10 10.85 -7.70
N GLY A 197 15.80 11.97 -7.70
CA GLY A 197 15.64 13.02 -6.66
C GLY A 197 14.27 13.72 -6.77
N GLU A 198 13.79 13.93 -8.00
CA GLU A 198 12.43 14.39 -8.27
C GLU A 198 11.54 13.19 -8.60
N GLN A 199 10.46 13.05 -7.86
CA GLN A 199 9.54 11.92 -7.98
C GLN A 199 8.17 12.38 -8.48
N PRO A 200 7.40 11.51 -9.15
CA PRO A 200 6.00 11.79 -9.46
C PRO A 200 5.23 12.15 -8.19
N GLY A 201 4.32 13.11 -8.28
CA GLY A 201 3.46 13.45 -7.16
C GLY A 201 2.60 12.25 -6.76
N SER A 202 2.72 11.80 -5.54
CA SER A 202 2.00 10.63 -5.02
C SER A 202 1.31 10.96 -3.70
N SER A 203 0.01 10.67 -3.61
CA SER A 203 -0.73 10.78 -2.35
C SER A 203 -0.26 9.75 -1.31
N TYR A 204 0.24 8.59 -1.74
CA TYR A 204 0.76 7.54 -0.86
C TYR A 204 2.07 7.97 -0.20
N LEU A 205 2.89 8.75 -0.90
CA LEU A 205 4.20 9.20 -0.43
C LEU A 205 4.18 10.64 0.11
N ALA A 206 2.99 11.25 0.21
CA ALA A 206 2.85 12.64 0.66
C ALA A 206 3.49 12.91 2.03
N ALA A 207 3.43 11.93 2.94
CA ALA A 207 4.06 12.03 4.25
C ALA A 207 5.60 12.06 4.19
N LEU A 208 6.20 11.51 3.15
CA LEU A 208 7.65 11.43 2.93
C LEU A 208 8.16 12.49 1.94
N SER A 209 7.28 13.30 1.36
CA SER A 209 7.63 14.21 0.26
C SER A 209 8.76 15.19 0.59
N GLY A 210 8.87 15.61 1.87
CA GLY A 210 9.95 16.50 2.32
C GLY A 210 11.30 15.80 2.54
N GLU A 211 11.30 14.51 2.82
CA GLU A 211 12.50 13.72 3.13
C GLU A 211 12.98 12.90 1.93
N LEU A 212 12.06 12.57 1.02
CA LEU A 212 12.33 11.70 -0.12
C LEU A 212 13.51 12.16 -0.99
N PRO A 213 13.70 13.46 -1.31
CA PRO A 213 14.86 13.93 -2.06
C PRO A 213 16.20 13.66 -1.38
N GLN A 214 16.22 13.54 -0.04
CA GLN A 214 17.43 13.25 0.73
C GLN A 214 17.67 11.74 0.84
N LEU A 215 16.62 10.94 0.91
CA LEU A 215 16.69 9.49 1.06
C LEU A 215 16.90 8.77 -0.28
N ALA A 216 16.29 9.26 -1.34
CA ALA A 216 16.31 8.64 -2.66
C ALA A 216 17.72 8.36 -3.22
N PRO A 217 18.70 9.28 -3.14
CA PRO A 217 20.04 9.03 -3.66
C PRO A 217 20.84 7.96 -2.92
N ALA A 218 20.42 7.59 -1.70
CA ALA A 218 21.08 6.56 -0.90
C ALA A 218 20.61 5.12 -1.25
N VAL A 219 19.63 4.98 -2.13
CA VAL A 219 19.08 3.68 -2.52
C VAL A 219 19.71 3.24 -3.84
N ASP A 220 20.60 2.26 -3.78
CA ASP A 220 21.23 1.64 -4.94
C ASP A 220 20.39 0.47 -5.46
N VAL A 221 19.98 0.55 -6.73
CA VAL A 221 19.18 -0.48 -7.40
C VAL A 221 20.03 -1.18 -8.47
N PHE A 222 20.35 -2.45 -8.23
CA PHE A 222 21.13 -3.29 -9.12
C PHE A 222 20.28 -4.09 -10.09
N ARG A 223 18.98 -4.24 -9.79
CA ARG A 223 18.06 -5.04 -10.59
C ARG A 223 16.71 -4.38 -10.68
N SER A 224 16.13 -4.36 -11.85
CA SER A 224 14.81 -3.79 -12.11
C SER A 224 14.04 -4.62 -13.12
N PHE A 225 12.72 -4.37 -13.21
CA PHE A 225 11.87 -4.90 -14.27
C PHE A 225 11.49 -3.81 -15.23
N ASP A 226 11.31 -4.16 -16.49
CA ASP A 226 10.71 -3.26 -17.45
C ASP A 226 9.19 -3.31 -17.25
N VAL A 227 8.60 -2.17 -16.90
CA VAL A 227 7.15 -1.98 -16.79
C VAL A 227 6.76 -0.82 -17.68
N ASP A 228 5.90 -1.11 -18.66
CA ASP A 228 5.27 -0.08 -19.49
C ASP A 228 3.90 0.27 -18.86
N ALA A 229 3.89 1.34 -18.09
CA ALA A 229 2.70 1.91 -17.47
C ALA A 229 2.16 3.14 -18.25
N SER A 230 2.53 3.30 -19.52
CA SER A 230 2.13 4.45 -20.35
C SER A 230 0.62 4.63 -20.49
N VAL A 231 -0.15 3.55 -20.32
CA VAL A 231 -1.62 3.57 -20.33
C VAL A 231 -2.22 4.18 -19.05
N ASP A 232 -1.44 4.25 -17.98
CA ASP A 232 -1.82 4.84 -16.69
C ASP A 232 -0.59 5.48 -16.02
N PRO A 233 -0.18 6.67 -16.46
CA PRO A 233 0.99 7.34 -15.88
C PRO A 233 0.86 7.65 -14.38
N GLY A 234 -0.37 7.80 -13.88
CA GLY A 234 -0.66 8.03 -12.47
C GLY A 234 -0.34 6.83 -11.57
N ALA A 235 -0.19 5.65 -12.16
CA ALA A 235 0.20 4.45 -11.43
C ALA A 235 1.66 4.49 -10.92
N VAL A 236 2.54 5.24 -11.58
CA VAL A 236 3.96 5.33 -11.19
C VAL A 236 4.10 6.25 -9.98
N GLN A 237 4.58 5.69 -8.88
CA GLN A 237 4.76 6.39 -7.61
C GLN A 237 6.22 6.77 -7.36
N LEU A 238 7.17 5.92 -7.77
CA LEU A 238 8.60 6.19 -7.72
C LEU A 238 9.26 5.79 -9.02
N THR A 239 10.28 6.56 -9.42
CA THR A 239 11.13 6.29 -10.58
C THR A 239 12.60 6.22 -10.20
N LEU A 240 13.37 5.50 -10.99
CA LEU A 240 14.82 5.54 -10.97
C LEU A 240 15.35 6.76 -11.75
N GLN A 241 16.62 7.10 -11.57
CA GLN A 241 17.26 8.23 -12.27
C GLN A 241 17.20 8.12 -13.79
N ASP A 242 17.11 6.91 -14.33
CA ASP A 242 16.98 6.65 -15.77
C ASP A 242 15.50 6.68 -16.26
N GLY A 243 14.57 7.05 -15.40
CA GLY A 243 13.14 7.10 -15.70
C GLY A 243 12.41 5.76 -15.59
N THR A 244 13.10 4.66 -15.27
CA THR A 244 12.46 3.36 -15.07
C THR A 244 11.50 3.44 -13.86
N ALA A 245 10.27 2.92 -14.00
CA ALA A 245 9.32 2.82 -12.90
C ALA A 245 9.87 1.86 -11.81
N PHE A 246 9.86 2.32 -10.56
CA PHE A 246 10.36 1.55 -9.41
C PHE A 246 9.23 1.09 -8.49
N LEU A 247 8.30 1.98 -8.16
CA LEU A 247 7.11 1.67 -7.39
C LEU A 247 5.88 2.05 -8.20
N LEU A 248 4.96 1.10 -8.33
CA LEU A 248 3.69 1.31 -9.02
C LEU A 248 2.55 0.98 -8.06
N SER A 249 1.45 1.69 -8.19
CA SER A 249 0.22 1.40 -7.45
C SER A 249 -0.93 1.16 -8.43
N TRP A 250 -1.80 0.25 -8.06
CA TRP A 250 -3.01 -0.07 -8.81
C TRP A 250 -4.21 -0.11 -7.87
N ARG A 251 -5.31 0.47 -8.29
CA ARG A 251 -6.59 0.38 -7.59
C ARG A 251 -7.63 -0.15 -8.60
N PRO A 252 -8.30 -1.28 -8.31
CA PRO A 252 -9.42 -1.72 -9.12
C PRO A 252 -10.52 -0.64 -9.18
N ALA A 253 -11.17 -0.53 -10.33
CA ALA A 253 -12.20 0.51 -10.57
C ALA A 253 -13.41 0.40 -9.63
N ASP A 254 -13.65 -0.79 -9.07
CA ASP A 254 -14.83 -1.12 -8.23
C ASP A 254 -14.47 -1.29 -6.74
N ALA A 255 -13.26 -0.85 -6.31
CA ALA A 255 -12.78 -1.01 -4.93
C ALA A 255 -12.78 0.30 -4.14
#